data_49aba9ce6d3485d34cabcc75eb946f4d
#
_entry.id   49aba9ce6d3485d34cabcc75eb946f4d
#
_cell.length_a   1.000
_cell.length_b   1.000
_cell.length_c   1.000
_cell.angle_alpha   90.00
_cell.angle_beta   90.00
_cell.angle_gamma   90.00
#
_symmetry.space_group_name_H-M   'P 1'
#
loop_
_entity.id
_entity.type
_entity.pdbx_description
1 polymer ?
#
loop_
_entity_poly.entity_id
_entity_poly.type
_entity_poly.pdbx_seq_one_letter_code
_entity_poly.pdbx_strand_id
1 'polypeptide(L)'
;MQAAKLYYEADLRISADAVGNISATDKSDNPVDVSGCNISTSSFYDKREEASMTVAEVDVAALQACGEAPANGPLYVQHDGLQKAVRLVNSSELPRQGFTVASENPIYIQGDYNTVNKTAAAVLADAITILSNNWGPNDSDTKGDQVTSNRPATNTTVNAAFALGPSAESDVGQGNGQLENVIRFLENWKGKTFTYNGSIIALWHSQQPIGSWRCCGNSGDNYYRPPNRNWAYDPLFNTTIPPGTPVGILVMRGRWAQG
;
A
#
# COMPACT_ATOMS: atom_id res chain seq x y z
N MET A 1 -0.50 -5.55 -14.98
CA MET A 1 0.35 -5.25 -16.17
C MET A 1 1.36 -4.11 -15.94
N GLN A 2 1.08 -3.05 -15.19
CA GLN A 2 2.07 -2.00 -14.89
C GLN A 2 2.99 -2.36 -13.73
N ALA A 3 2.51 -3.04 -12.69
CA ALA A 3 3.37 -3.51 -11.61
C ALA A 3 4.41 -4.52 -12.12
N ALA A 4 4.04 -5.44 -13.01
CA ALA A 4 4.97 -6.36 -13.65
C ALA A 4 6.10 -5.66 -14.42
N LYS A 5 5.83 -4.49 -15.04
CA LYS A 5 6.88 -3.69 -15.68
C LYS A 5 7.89 -3.15 -14.68
N LEU A 6 7.41 -2.75 -13.48
CA LEU A 6 8.28 -2.25 -12.42
C LEU A 6 9.15 -3.33 -11.80
N TYR A 7 8.80 -4.61 -11.95
CA TYR A 7 9.68 -5.72 -11.59
C TYR A 7 11.04 -5.62 -12.28
N TYR A 8 11.06 -5.36 -13.59
CA TYR A 8 12.29 -5.27 -14.37
C TYR A 8 13.09 -3.98 -14.12
N GLU A 9 12.40 -2.93 -13.60
CA GLU A 9 13.04 -1.66 -13.28
C GLU A 9 13.45 -1.55 -11.81
N ALA A 10 13.09 -2.54 -10.99
CA ALA A 10 13.34 -2.52 -9.54
C ALA A 10 14.83 -2.66 -9.23
N ASP A 11 15.36 -1.77 -8.40
CA ASP A 11 16.72 -1.85 -7.89
C ASP A 11 16.86 -2.98 -6.87
N LEU A 12 15.80 -3.25 -6.10
CA LEU A 12 15.71 -4.38 -5.17
C LEU A 12 14.38 -5.11 -5.38
N ARG A 13 14.45 -6.42 -5.53
CA ARG A 13 13.29 -7.32 -5.59
C ARG A 13 13.31 -8.24 -4.39
N ILE A 14 12.24 -8.24 -3.62
CA ILE A 14 12.04 -9.12 -2.47
C ILE A 14 10.93 -10.10 -2.83
N SER A 15 11.19 -11.38 -2.65
CA SER A 15 10.20 -12.43 -2.88
C SER A 15 10.03 -13.27 -1.63
N ALA A 16 8.79 -13.45 -1.20
CA ALA A 16 8.39 -14.45 -0.22
C ALA A 16 7.73 -15.62 -0.98
N ASP A 17 8.21 -16.83 -0.78
CA ASP A 17 7.59 -18.02 -1.36
C ASP A 17 6.30 -18.40 -0.62
N ALA A 18 5.60 -19.43 -1.12
CA ALA A 18 4.32 -19.87 -0.54
C ALA A 18 4.43 -20.34 0.92
N VAL A 19 5.62 -20.76 1.37
CA VAL A 19 5.88 -21.21 2.75
C VAL A 19 6.57 -20.15 3.60
N GLY A 20 6.84 -18.96 3.03
CA GLY A 20 7.32 -17.79 3.75
C GLY A 20 8.83 -17.59 3.77
N ASN A 21 9.61 -18.32 2.94
CA ASN A 21 11.03 -18.04 2.80
C ASN A 21 11.24 -16.74 2.02
N ILE A 22 12.12 -15.88 2.53
CA ILE A 22 12.46 -14.61 1.91
C ILE A 22 13.72 -14.78 1.07
N SER A 23 13.69 -14.25 -0.14
CA SER A 23 14.84 -14.07 -1.00
C SER A 23 14.83 -12.67 -1.60
N ALA A 24 16.01 -12.18 -2.00
CA ALA A 24 16.11 -10.89 -2.68
C ALA A 24 17.13 -10.92 -3.80
N THR A 25 16.87 -10.12 -4.84
CA THR A 25 17.80 -9.92 -5.97
C THR A 25 17.86 -8.44 -6.33
N ASP A 26 18.98 -8.04 -6.92
CA ASP A 26 19.12 -6.74 -7.56
C ASP A 26 18.50 -6.72 -8.98
N LYS A 27 18.62 -5.58 -9.66
CA LYS A 27 18.13 -5.39 -11.04
C LYS A 27 18.78 -6.35 -12.05
N SER A 28 19.96 -6.88 -11.75
CA SER A 28 20.71 -7.80 -12.61
C SER A 28 20.53 -9.27 -12.22
N ASP A 29 19.53 -9.56 -11.36
CA ASP A 29 19.24 -10.89 -10.81
C ASP A 29 20.32 -11.46 -9.89
N ASN A 30 21.28 -10.64 -9.42
CA ASN A 30 22.25 -11.09 -8.43
C ASN A 30 21.57 -11.19 -7.06
N PRO A 31 21.87 -12.24 -6.27
CA PRO A 31 21.36 -12.34 -4.91
C PRO A 31 21.79 -11.16 -4.02
N VAL A 32 20.85 -10.65 -3.21
CA VAL A 32 21.08 -9.61 -2.20
C VAL A 32 20.82 -10.20 -0.82
N ASP A 33 21.74 -9.99 0.11
CA ASP A 33 21.57 -10.44 1.50
C ASP A 33 20.72 -9.42 2.28
N VAL A 34 19.47 -9.77 2.54
CA VAL A 34 18.53 -8.96 3.31
C VAL A 34 18.29 -9.52 4.72
N SER A 35 19.10 -10.44 5.21
CA SER A 35 18.92 -11.10 6.51
C SER A 35 18.97 -10.10 7.68
N GLY A 36 19.73 -8.99 7.53
CA GLY A 36 19.80 -7.91 8.50
C GLY A 36 18.73 -6.83 8.40
N CYS A 37 17.83 -6.92 7.41
CA CYS A 37 16.90 -5.84 7.04
C CYS A 37 15.49 -5.97 7.68
N ASN A 38 15.32 -6.88 8.63
CA ASN A 38 14.05 -7.15 9.30
C ASN A 38 12.86 -7.35 8.33
N ILE A 39 13.08 -8.21 7.34
CA ILE A 39 12.03 -8.67 6.42
C ILE A 39 11.58 -10.04 6.88
N SER A 40 10.28 -10.20 7.07
CA SER A 40 9.71 -11.43 7.62
C SER A 40 8.35 -11.74 7.01
N THR A 41 7.78 -12.86 7.38
CA THR A 41 6.39 -13.17 7.08
C THR A 41 5.58 -13.20 8.37
N SER A 42 4.37 -12.65 8.31
CA SER A 42 3.41 -12.66 9.40
C SER A 42 2.00 -12.89 8.86
N SER A 43 1.03 -13.05 9.75
CA SER A 43 -0.35 -13.28 9.33
C SER A 43 -1.32 -12.52 10.21
N PHE A 44 -2.41 -12.04 9.62
CA PHE A 44 -3.54 -11.47 10.32
C PHE A 44 -4.83 -11.77 9.56
N TYR A 45 -5.98 -11.65 10.23
CA TYR A 45 -7.27 -11.85 9.59
C TYR A 45 -7.77 -10.54 8.97
N ASP A 46 -7.96 -10.52 7.66
CA ASP A 46 -8.65 -9.44 6.98
C ASP A 46 -10.16 -9.69 7.01
N LYS A 47 -10.88 -8.92 7.84
CA LYS A 47 -12.32 -9.05 8.01
C LYS A 47 -13.10 -8.84 6.73
N ARG A 48 -12.57 -8.01 5.82
CA ARG A 48 -13.23 -7.69 4.57
C ARG A 48 -13.13 -8.82 3.55
N GLU A 49 -11.97 -9.48 3.50
CA GLU A 49 -11.77 -10.65 2.65
C GLU A 49 -12.27 -11.94 3.30
N GLU A 50 -12.68 -11.86 4.60
CA GLU A 50 -13.10 -13.01 5.42
C GLU A 50 -12.06 -14.13 5.43
N ALA A 51 -10.77 -13.75 5.40
CA ALA A 51 -9.65 -14.66 5.28
C ALA A 51 -8.42 -14.24 6.08
N SER A 52 -7.60 -15.21 6.45
CA SER A 52 -6.27 -14.94 6.97
C SER A 52 -5.34 -14.58 5.82
N MET A 53 -4.79 -13.37 5.86
CA MET A 53 -3.78 -12.89 4.93
C MET A 53 -2.40 -13.20 5.49
N THR A 54 -1.55 -13.83 4.69
CA THR A 54 -0.12 -13.92 5.01
C THR A 54 0.60 -12.79 4.28
N VAL A 55 1.39 -12.02 4.99
CA VAL A 55 2.07 -10.85 4.44
C VAL A 55 3.58 -11.03 4.46
N ALA A 56 4.25 -10.62 3.38
CA ALA A 56 5.65 -10.27 3.41
C ALA A 56 5.75 -8.89 4.07
N GLU A 57 6.29 -8.85 5.28
CA GLU A 57 6.44 -7.63 6.05
C GLU A 57 7.81 -7.01 5.79
N VAL A 58 7.82 -5.75 5.39
CA VAL A 58 9.02 -4.97 5.14
C VAL A 58 9.08 -3.84 6.17
N ASP A 59 10.04 -3.91 7.07
CA ASP A 59 10.39 -2.81 7.97
C ASP A 59 11.23 -1.80 7.19
N VAL A 60 10.61 -0.67 6.81
CA VAL A 60 11.26 0.32 5.95
C VAL A 60 12.44 1.00 6.64
N ALA A 61 12.35 1.23 7.96
CA ALA A 61 13.45 1.81 8.72
C ALA A 61 14.63 0.83 8.81
N ALA A 62 14.35 -0.45 9.04
CA ALA A 62 15.39 -1.48 9.08
C ALA A 62 16.02 -1.71 7.69
N LEU A 63 15.23 -1.67 6.62
CA LEU A 63 15.72 -1.74 5.24
C LEU A 63 16.69 -0.59 4.90
N GLN A 64 16.43 0.60 5.43
CA GLN A 64 17.35 1.73 5.30
C GLN A 64 18.61 1.52 6.15
N ALA A 65 18.45 1.04 7.37
CA ALA A 65 19.56 0.85 8.32
C ALA A 65 20.54 -0.25 7.89
N CYS A 66 20.05 -1.31 7.22
CA CYS A 66 20.90 -2.37 6.66
C CYS A 66 21.62 -1.95 5.36
N GLY A 67 21.23 -0.83 4.74
CA GLY A 67 21.88 -0.29 3.53
C GLY A 67 21.28 -0.78 2.21
N GLU A 68 20.24 -1.60 2.24
CA GLU A 68 19.65 -2.22 1.05
C GLU A 68 18.43 -1.46 0.49
N ALA A 69 18.11 -0.29 1.04
CA ALA A 69 17.03 0.54 0.50
C ALA A 69 17.37 1.00 -0.94
N PRO A 70 16.45 0.86 -1.90
CA PRO A 70 16.68 1.27 -3.29
C PRO A 70 17.12 2.73 -3.41
N ALA A 71 18.11 2.98 -4.28
CA ALA A 71 18.67 4.32 -4.43
C ALA A 71 18.00 5.14 -5.55
N ASN A 72 17.63 4.52 -6.67
CA ASN A 72 17.14 5.25 -7.86
C ASN A 72 15.92 4.58 -8.51
N GLY A 73 15.70 3.31 -8.26
CA GLY A 73 14.59 2.53 -8.78
C GLY A 73 13.55 2.19 -7.71
N PRO A 74 12.52 1.44 -8.07
CA PRO A 74 11.54 0.96 -7.10
C PRO A 74 12.07 -0.22 -6.27
N LEU A 75 11.48 -0.39 -5.08
CA LEU A 75 11.40 -1.65 -4.39
C LEU A 75 10.24 -2.46 -4.98
N TYR A 76 10.51 -3.66 -5.45
CA TYR A 76 9.46 -4.60 -5.83
C TYR A 76 9.33 -5.70 -4.79
N VAL A 77 8.11 -5.94 -4.29
CA VAL A 77 7.87 -6.99 -3.30
C VAL A 77 6.80 -7.93 -3.83
N GLN A 78 7.08 -9.22 -3.80
CA GLN A 78 6.15 -10.27 -4.23
C GLN A 78 6.00 -11.31 -3.11
N HIS A 79 4.77 -11.81 -2.95
CA HIS A 79 4.48 -12.95 -2.09
C HIS A 79 3.64 -13.96 -2.88
N ASP A 80 4.20 -15.14 -3.10
CA ASP A 80 3.59 -16.15 -3.94
C ASP A 80 2.44 -16.88 -3.24
N GLY A 81 1.35 -17.11 -3.96
CA GLY A 81 0.19 -17.90 -3.52
C GLY A 81 -1.08 -17.08 -3.33
N LEU A 82 -2.13 -17.77 -2.89
CA LEU A 82 -3.43 -17.16 -2.59
C LEU A 82 -3.42 -16.52 -1.20
N GLN A 83 -4.24 -15.48 -1.02
CA GLN A 83 -4.36 -14.74 0.26
C GLN A 83 -3.01 -14.20 0.76
N LYS A 84 -2.17 -13.79 -0.17
CA LYS A 84 -0.85 -13.25 0.08
C LYS A 84 -0.83 -11.74 -0.19
N ALA A 85 -0.06 -11.03 0.61
CA ALA A 85 0.02 -9.59 0.55
C ALA A 85 1.40 -9.09 0.98
N VAL A 86 1.59 -7.78 0.92
CA VAL A 86 2.76 -7.07 1.46
C VAL A 86 2.30 -6.15 2.59
N ARG A 87 3.08 -6.03 3.65
CA ARG A 87 2.86 -5.05 4.71
C ARG A 87 4.10 -4.18 4.87
N LEU A 88 3.92 -2.86 4.82
CA LEU A 88 4.97 -1.89 5.08
C LEU A 88 4.80 -1.37 6.50
N VAL A 89 5.86 -1.46 7.30
CA VAL A 89 5.89 -0.98 8.69
C VAL A 89 7.06 -0.03 8.91
N ASN A 90 7.02 0.77 9.99
CA ASN A 90 8.08 1.70 10.37
C ASN A 90 8.50 2.65 9.23
N SER A 91 7.53 3.14 8.46
CA SER A 91 7.72 3.91 7.23
C SER A 91 7.48 5.42 7.40
N SER A 92 7.52 5.93 8.63
CA SER A 92 7.34 7.37 8.90
C SER A 92 8.44 8.23 8.27
N GLU A 93 9.66 7.71 8.14
CA GLU A 93 10.75 8.31 7.39
C GLU A 93 11.18 7.38 6.25
N LEU A 94 11.29 7.92 5.04
CA LEU A 94 11.65 7.18 3.83
C LEU A 94 13.07 7.56 3.37
N PRO A 95 13.67 6.76 2.44
CA PRO A 95 14.93 7.14 1.81
C PRO A 95 14.89 8.55 1.22
N ARG A 96 15.93 9.34 1.44
CA ARG A 96 15.96 10.78 1.10
C ARG A 96 15.81 11.07 -0.39
N GLN A 97 16.23 10.16 -1.24
CA GLN A 97 16.11 10.25 -2.71
C GLN A 97 14.70 9.99 -3.22
N GLY A 98 13.79 9.63 -2.34
CA GLY A 98 12.44 9.20 -2.65
C GLY A 98 12.29 7.68 -2.51
N PHE A 99 11.04 7.21 -2.54
CA PHE A 99 10.77 5.79 -2.35
C PHE A 99 9.53 5.35 -3.13
N THR A 100 9.72 4.36 -3.98
CA THR A 100 8.61 3.73 -4.70
C THR A 100 8.56 2.26 -4.33
N VAL A 101 7.38 1.80 -3.92
CA VAL A 101 7.10 0.38 -3.69
C VAL A 101 6.09 -0.11 -4.70
N ALA A 102 6.38 -1.23 -5.34
CA ALA A 102 5.48 -1.87 -6.28
C ALA A 102 5.26 -3.33 -5.93
N SER A 103 4.04 -3.82 -6.15
CA SER A 103 3.66 -5.22 -5.94
C SER A 103 2.47 -5.58 -6.83
N GLU A 104 2.40 -6.82 -7.27
CA GLU A 104 1.16 -7.39 -7.82
C GLU A 104 0.21 -7.88 -6.70
N ASN A 105 0.71 -7.97 -5.47
CA ASN A 105 -0.11 -8.27 -4.31
C ASN A 105 -0.78 -6.99 -3.76
N PRO A 106 -1.83 -7.12 -2.93
CA PRO A 106 -2.30 -6.02 -2.09
C PRO A 106 -1.20 -5.54 -1.15
N ILE A 107 -1.16 -4.22 -0.91
CA ILE A 107 -0.23 -3.63 0.07
C ILE A 107 -1.02 -3.06 1.25
N TYR A 108 -0.61 -3.43 2.45
CA TYR A 108 -1.04 -2.82 3.70
C TYR A 108 0.03 -1.84 4.17
N ILE A 109 -0.35 -0.57 4.36
CA ILE A 109 0.53 0.45 4.93
C ILE A 109 0.13 0.61 6.37
N GLN A 110 1.02 0.27 7.30
CA GLN A 110 0.76 0.36 8.73
C GLN A 110 1.43 1.57 9.34
N GLY A 111 0.62 2.41 9.95
CA GLY A 111 1.07 3.61 10.64
C GLY A 111 1.35 4.79 9.70
N ASP A 112 2.04 5.76 10.26
CA ASP A 112 2.45 6.96 9.52
C ASP A 112 3.45 6.60 8.42
N TYR A 113 3.23 7.16 7.22
CA TYR A 113 4.08 6.93 6.05
C TYR A 113 4.59 8.24 5.50
N ASN A 114 5.93 8.39 5.40
CA ASN A 114 6.58 9.56 4.80
C ASN A 114 6.21 10.88 5.50
N THR A 115 6.18 10.89 6.82
CA THR A 115 5.80 12.06 7.63
C THR A 115 7.00 12.82 8.18
N VAL A 116 8.14 12.15 8.28
CA VAL A 116 9.41 12.72 8.73
C VAL A 116 10.31 12.96 7.52
N ASN A 117 10.86 14.16 7.38
CA ASN A 117 11.71 14.52 6.24
C ASN A 117 11.09 14.13 4.89
N LYS A 118 9.81 14.49 4.71
CA LYS A 118 8.97 14.09 3.58
C LYS A 118 9.68 14.17 2.24
N THR A 119 9.62 13.12 1.45
CA THR A 119 10.22 12.98 0.12
C THR A 119 9.18 12.53 -0.91
N ALA A 120 9.52 12.48 -2.19
CA ALA A 120 8.62 11.98 -3.22
C ALA A 120 8.46 10.46 -3.08
N ALA A 121 7.23 10.00 -2.90
CA ALA A 121 6.94 8.59 -2.70
C ALA A 121 5.75 8.11 -3.54
N ALA A 122 5.80 6.83 -3.97
CA ALA A 122 4.70 6.18 -4.64
C ALA A 122 4.51 4.74 -4.13
N VAL A 123 3.27 4.28 -4.12
CA VAL A 123 2.92 2.89 -3.86
C VAL A 123 2.00 2.40 -4.96
N LEU A 124 2.41 1.31 -5.63
CA LEU A 124 1.66 0.68 -6.71
C LEU A 124 1.32 -0.74 -6.30
N ALA A 125 0.03 -1.06 -6.22
CA ALA A 125 -0.43 -2.35 -5.71
C ALA A 125 -1.75 -2.79 -6.34
N ASP A 126 -2.07 -4.07 -6.25
CA ASP A 126 -3.40 -4.55 -6.63
C ASP A 126 -4.51 -3.82 -5.86
N ALA A 127 -4.33 -3.62 -4.55
CA ALA A 127 -5.12 -2.71 -3.73
C ALA A 127 -4.27 -2.17 -2.57
N ILE A 128 -4.71 -1.06 -1.96
CA ILE A 128 -4.02 -0.46 -0.82
C ILE A 128 -4.97 -0.37 0.37
N THR A 129 -4.55 -0.93 1.49
CA THR A 129 -5.26 -0.85 2.77
C THR A 129 -4.41 -0.10 3.78
N ILE A 130 -5.00 0.87 4.47
CA ILE A 130 -4.35 1.59 5.54
C ILE A 130 -4.71 0.95 6.88
N LEU A 131 -3.69 0.62 7.63
CA LEU A 131 -3.75 0.22 9.03
C LEU A 131 -3.18 1.38 9.86
N SER A 132 -3.83 1.71 10.98
CA SER A 132 -3.35 2.83 11.81
C SER A 132 -2.09 2.46 12.60
N ASN A 133 -1.49 3.46 13.27
CA ASN A 133 -0.40 3.22 14.21
C ASN A 133 -0.78 2.29 15.37
N ASN A 134 -2.08 2.07 15.60
CA ASN A 134 -2.57 1.16 16.63
C ASN A 134 -2.77 -0.28 16.15
N TRP A 135 -2.65 -0.53 14.84
CA TRP A 135 -2.64 -1.89 14.33
C TRP A 135 -1.31 -2.55 14.68
N GLY A 136 -1.33 -3.62 15.43
CA GLY A 136 -0.10 -4.28 15.85
C GLY A 136 -0.30 -5.70 16.35
N PRO A 137 0.79 -6.45 16.52
CA PRO A 137 0.74 -7.87 16.86
C PRO A 137 0.02 -8.15 18.19
N ASN A 138 -0.05 -7.17 19.08
CA ASN A 138 -0.66 -7.36 20.39
C ASN A 138 -2.16 -7.04 20.44
N ASP A 139 -2.70 -6.29 19.46
CA ASP A 139 -4.08 -5.85 19.51
C ASP A 139 -4.86 -6.24 18.24
N SER A 140 -4.53 -5.63 17.12
CA SER A 140 -5.38 -5.73 15.94
C SER A 140 -5.05 -6.92 15.06
N ASP A 141 -3.80 -7.41 15.03
CA ASP A 141 -3.43 -8.64 14.31
C ASP A 141 -4.17 -9.85 14.89
N THR A 142 -4.31 -9.92 16.22
CA THR A 142 -5.05 -11.00 16.90
C THR A 142 -6.55 -10.78 16.95
N LYS A 143 -7.03 -9.57 16.63
CA LYS A 143 -8.44 -9.18 16.68
C LYS A 143 -9.05 -8.92 15.31
N GLY A 144 -8.34 -9.25 14.24
CA GLY A 144 -8.75 -8.98 12.87
C GLY A 144 -10.14 -9.55 12.50
N ASP A 145 -10.52 -10.69 13.07
CA ASP A 145 -11.81 -11.34 12.90
C ASP A 145 -12.95 -10.74 13.76
N GLN A 146 -12.60 -9.95 14.78
CA GLN A 146 -13.56 -9.42 15.75
C GLN A 146 -14.35 -8.23 15.19
N VAL A 147 -15.38 -7.81 15.95
CA VAL A 147 -16.14 -6.60 15.64
C VAL A 147 -15.26 -5.37 15.63
N THR A 148 -15.63 -4.37 14.84
CA THR A 148 -14.81 -3.15 14.65
C THR A 148 -14.52 -2.38 15.94
N SER A 149 -15.38 -2.46 16.95
CA SER A 149 -15.14 -1.81 18.26
C SER A 149 -13.86 -2.29 18.96
N ASN A 150 -13.43 -3.51 18.67
CA ASN A 150 -12.22 -4.12 19.23
C ASN A 150 -10.95 -3.82 18.41
N ARG A 151 -11.10 -3.07 17.32
CA ARG A 151 -10.02 -2.66 16.43
C ARG A 151 -9.98 -1.12 16.32
N PRO A 152 -9.74 -0.39 17.43
CA PRO A 152 -9.75 1.06 17.42
C PRO A 152 -8.53 1.61 16.66
N ALA A 153 -8.79 2.48 15.68
CA ALA A 153 -7.74 3.18 14.97
C ALA A 153 -7.20 4.38 15.77
N THR A 154 -6.04 4.90 15.33
CA THR A 154 -5.49 6.18 15.75
C THR A 154 -5.36 7.11 14.55
N ASN A 155 -5.17 8.42 14.78
CA ASN A 155 -4.85 9.34 13.69
C ASN A 155 -3.59 8.86 12.96
N THR A 156 -3.65 8.88 11.64
CA THR A 156 -2.57 8.39 10.78
C THR A 156 -2.43 9.28 9.56
N THR A 157 -1.20 9.51 9.14
CA THR A 157 -0.87 10.35 7.99
C THR A 157 -0.07 9.56 6.96
N VAL A 158 -0.47 9.65 5.69
CA VAL A 158 0.24 9.04 4.57
C VAL A 158 0.48 10.07 3.48
N ASN A 159 1.74 10.18 3.05
CA ASN A 159 2.17 11.10 1.99
C ASN A 159 2.79 10.29 0.84
N ALA A 160 1.99 9.95 -0.17
CA ALA A 160 2.44 9.19 -1.34
C ALA A 160 1.47 9.31 -2.52
N ALA A 161 1.96 9.13 -3.73
CA ALA A 161 1.12 8.82 -4.88
C ALA A 161 0.70 7.34 -4.85
N PHE A 162 -0.58 7.05 -5.09
CA PHE A 162 -1.11 5.71 -5.16
C PHE A 162 -1.54 5.34 -6.57
N ALA A 163 -1.11 4.18 -7.06
CA ALA A 163 -1.68 3.51 -8.21
C ALA A 163 -2.23 2.15 -7.76
N LEU A 164 -3.53 1.95 -7.89
CA LEU A 164 -4.21 0.79 -7.33
C LEU A 164 -5.47 0.42 -8.11
N GLY A 165 -6.00 -0.78 -7.87
CA GLY A 165 -7.27 -1.25 -8.37
C GLY A 165 -8.38 -1.09 -7.34
N PRO A 166 -9.50 -0.42 -7.65
CA PRO A 166 -10.73 -0.58 -6.88
C PRO A 166 -11.27 -1.99 -7.09
N SER A 167 -11.98 -2.53 -6.09
CA SER A 167 -12.71 -3.78 -6.28
C SER A 167 -13.75 -3.61 -7.39
N ALA A 168 -13.93 -4.64 -8.22
CA ALA A 168 -15.06 -4.68 -9.14
C ALA A 168 -16.38 -4.65 -8.33
N GLU A 169 -17.46 -4.20 -8.95
CA GLU A 169 -18.78 -4.36 -8.33
C GLU A 169 -19.02 -5.84 -8.09
N SER A 170 -19.22 -6.21 -6.84
CA SER A 170 -19.64 -7.55 -6.49
C SER A 170 -21.13 -7.74 -6.81
N ASP A 171 -21.55 -8.99 -6.95
CA ASP A 171 -22.89 -9.42 -7.33
C ASP A 171 -24.06 -8.58 -6.76
N VAL A 172 -25.13 -8.63 -7.49
CA VAL A 172 -26.41 -7.92 -7.30
C VAL A 172 -26.65 -7.39 -5.89
N GLY A 173 -26.54 -6.07 -5.73
CA GLY A 173 -26.94 -5.35 -4.51
C GLY A 173 -25.82 -5.09 -3.49
N GLN A 174 -24.60 -5.48 -3.76
CA GLN A 174 -23.44 -5.20 -2.91
C GLN A 174 -22.50 -4.22 -3.63
N GLY A 175 -22.60 -2.93 -3.32
CA GLY A 175 -21.69 -1.93 -3.86
C GLY A 175 -20.23 -2.17 -3.43
N ASN A 176 -19.29 -1.81 -4.28
CA ASN A 176 -17.85 -1.85 -3.98
C ASN A 176 -17.36 -0.63 -3.17
N GLY A 177 -18.27 0.31 -2.82
CA GLY A 177 -17.93 1.57 -2.16
C GLY A 177 -17.32 2.63 -3.07
N GLN A 178 -17.14 2.34 -4.35
CA GLN A 178 -16.60 3.26 -5.36
C GLN A 178 -15.39 4.08 -4.86
N LEU A 179 -15.37 5.40 -5.10
CA LEU A 179 -14.28 6.28 -4.69
C LEU A 179 -14.03 6.29 -3.16
N GLU A 180 -15.08 6.13 -2.36
CA GLU A 180 -14.95 6.09 -0.89
C GLU A 180 -14.15 4.88 -0.38
N ASN A 181 -14.00 3.87 -1.23
CA ASN A 181 -13.37 2.61 -0.92
C ASN A 181 -12.10 2.32 -1.74
N VAL A 182 -11.64 3.28 -2.52
CA VAL A 182 -10.39 3.15 -3.28
C VAL A 182 -9.21 2.93 -2.31
N ILE A 183 -9.13 3.71 -1.23
CA ILE A 183 -8.26 3.41 -0.08
C ILE A 183 -9.07 2.59 0.92
N ARG A 184 -8.57 1.41 1.28
CA ARG A 184 -9.27 0.44 2.12
C ARG A 184 -8.88 0.61 3.59
N PHE A 185 -9.80 0.25 4.49
CA PHE A 185 -9.62 0.31 5.94
C PHE A 185 -10.21 -0.93 6.61
N LEU A 186 -9.65 -1.33 7.76
CA LEU A 186 -10.12 -2.48 8.55
C LEU A 186 -10.47 -2.13 10.01
N GLU A 187 -10.28 -0.89 10.46
CA GLU A 187 -10.38 -0.49 11.85
C GLU A 187 -11.57 0.42 12.13
N ASN A 188 -11.82 0.67 13.39
CA ASN A 188 -12.78 1.68 13.84
C ASN A 188 -12.12 3.06 13.86
N TRP A 189 -12.31 3.82 12.80
CA TRP A 189 -11.79 5.18 12.65
C TRP A 189 -12.76 6.26 13.13
N LYS A 190 -13.88 5.89 13.77
CA LYS A 190 -14.85 6.88 14.25
C LYS A 190 -14.18 7.93 15.15
N GLY A 191 -14.26 9.21 14.74
CA GLY A 191 -13.63 10.32 15.45
C GLY A 191 -12.10 10.39 15.31
N LYS A 192 -11.52 9.59 14.42
CA LYS A 192 -10.10 9.65 14.06
C LYS A 192 -9.95 10.23 12.67
N THR A 193 -8.79 10.86 12.43
CA THR A 193 -8.48 11.49 11.15
C THR A 193 -7.46 10.65 10.38
N PHE A 194 -7.79 10.37 9.13
CA PHE A 194 -6.82 9.90 8.15
C PHE A 194 -6.42 11.07 7.26
N THR A 195 -5.17 11.52 7.41
CA THR A 195 -4.59 12.56 6.57
C THR A 195 -3.87 11.92 5.38
N TYR A 196 -4.24 12.31 4.18
CA TYR A 196 -3.64 11.82 2.95
C TYR A 196 -3.22 12.97 2.05
N ASN A 197 -1.93 13.09 1.80
CA ASN A 197 -1.40 14.03 0.83
C ASN A 197 -0.76 13.24 -0.31
N GLY A 198 -1.31 13.35 -1.51
CA GLY A 198 -0.85 12.53 -2.61
C GLY A 198 -1.66 12.70 -3.88
N SER A 199 -1.66 11.67 -4.69
CA SER A 199 -2.53 11.51 -5.86
C SER A 199 -3.00 10.06 -5.94
N ILE A 200 -4.20 9.83 -6.44
CA ILE A 200 -4.77 8.48 -6.58
C ILE A 200 -5.05 8.24 -8.05
N ILE A 201 -4.54 7.14 -8.57
CA ILE A 201 -4.74 6.69 -9.94
C ILE A 201 -5.31 5.28 -9.89
N ALA A 202 -6.52 5.08 -10.43
CA ALA A 202 -7.14 3.79 -10.60
C ALA A 202 -7.00 3.37 -12.08
N LEU A 203 -6.17 2.36 -12.36
CA LEU A 203 -5.83 1.93 -13.73
C LEU A 203 -6.37 0.53 -14.07
N TRP A 204 -6.78 -0.25 -13.07
CA TRP A 204 -7.27 -1.62 -13.22
C TRP A 204 -8.29 -1.93 -12.11
N HIS A 205 -8.96 -3.04 -12.20
CA HIS A 205 -9.71 -3.60 -11.07
C HIS A 205 -8.82 -4.54 -10.26
N SER A 206 -8.94 -4.47 -8.94
CA SER A 206 -8.27 -5.39 -8.02
C SER A 206 -8.60 -6.84 -8.37
N GLN A 207 -7.59 -7.70 -8.33
CA GLN A 207 -7.72 -9.13 -8.65
C GLN A 207 -7.74 -10.00 -7.40
N GLN A 208 -7.13 -9.58 -6.31
CA GLN A 208 -6.96 -10.38 -5.11
C GLN A 208 -7.91 -9.94 -3.98
N PRO A 209 -7.94 -8.67 -3.52
CA PRO A 209 -8.88 -8.24 -2.51
C PRO A 209 -10.22 -7.86 -3.16
N ILE A 210 -11.08 -8.85 -3.29
CA ILE A 210 -12.39 -8.74 -3.94
C ILE A 210 -13.56 -8.68 -2.95
N GLY A 211 -13.30 -8.76 -1.65
CA GLY A 211 -14.31 -8.73 -0.60
C GLY A 211 -15.24 -7.52 -0.70
N SER A 212 -16.53 -7.73 -0.47
CA SER A 212 -17.55 -6.71 -0.58
C SER A 212 -17.33 -5.54 0.39
N TRP A 213 -17.78 -4.35 0.00
CA TRP A 213 -17.74 -3.21 0.89
C TRP A 213 -18.90 -3.26 1.89
N ARG A 214 -18.57 -3.23 3.19
CA ARG A 214 -19.55 -3.12 4.29
C ARG A 214 -19.08 -2.11 5.30
N CYS A 215 -19.77 -0.98 5.35
CA CYS A 215 -19.49 0.11 6.26
C CYS A 215 -20.81 0.70 6.80
N CYS A 216 -20.66 1.36 7.92
CA CYS A 216 -21.57 2.42 8.34
C CYS A 216 -22.99 1.99 8.76
N GLY A 217 -23.33 0.72 8.78
CA GLY A 217 -24.57 0.18 9.33
C GLY A 217 -24.55 0.03 10.87
N ASN A 218 -25.71 -0.28 11.45
CA ASN A 218 -25.83 -0.58 12.88
C ASN A 218 -25.51 -2.04 13.23
N SER A 219 -25.24 -2.88 12.23
CA SER A 219 -24.89 -4.30 12.42
C SER A 219 -23.45 -4.46 12.90
N GLY A 220 -23.21 -5.48 13.71
CA GLY A 220 -21.86 -5.88 14.12
C GLY A 220 -20.94 -6.35 12.97
N ASP A 221 -21.49 -6.40 11.74
CA ASP A 221 -20.81 -6.95 10.55
C ASP A 221 -20.03 -5.89 9.73
N ASN A 222 -19.88 -4.69 10.26
CA ASN A 222 -19.08 -3.68 9.57
C ASN A 222 -17.59 -4.09 9.58
N TYR A 223 -16.94 -4.01 8.41
CA TYR A 223 -15.53 -4.29 8.29
C TYR A 223 -14.66 -3.18 8.86
N TYR A 224 -15.14 -1.92 8.80
CA TYR A 224 -14.49 -0.76 9.38
C TYR A 224 -15.52 0.34 9.74
N ARG A 225 -15.07 1.37 10.46
CA ARG A 225 -15.77 2.65 10.60
C ARG A 225 -14.95 3.72 9.90
N PRO A 226 -15.56 4.60 9.08
CA PRO A 226 -14.79 5.55 8.28
C PRO A 226 -14.07 6.61 9.12
N PRO A 227 -12.88 7.05 8.70
CA PRO A 227 -12.18 8.19 9.28
C PRO A 227 -12.80 9.52 8.88
N ASN A 228 -12.45 10.56 9.63
CA ASN A 228 -12.48 11.92 9.09
C ASN A 228 -11.39 12.01 8.03
N ARG A 229 -11.76 12.28 6.77
CA ARG A 229 -10.84 12.36 5.65
C ARG A 229 -10.29 13.77 5.51
N ASN A 230 -8.97 13.92 5.67
CA ASN A 230 -8.24 15.15 5.39
C ASN A 230 -7.32 14.87 4.20
N TRP A 231 -7.85 15.00 2.98
CA TRP A 231 -7.16 14.60 1.77
C TRP A 231 -6.82 15.80 0.91
N ALA A 232 -5.58 15.84 0.41
CA ALA A 232 -5.10 16.87 -0.48
C ALA A 232 -4.15 16.30 -1.54
N TYR A 233 -4.05 17.00 -2.67
CA TYR A 233 -2.96 16.78 -3.61
C TYR A 233 -1.65 17.22 -2.97
N ASP A 234 -0.59 16.43 -3.12
CA ASP A 234 0.73 16.82 -2.63
C ASP A 234 1.45 17.70 -3.66
N PRO A 235 1.65 19.00 -3.39
CA PRO A 235 2.33 19.89 -4.32
C PRO A 235 3.80 19.53 -4.56
N LEU A 236 4.41 18.64 -3.75
CA LEU A 236 5.75 18.13 -4.00
C LEU A 236 5.86 17.47 -5.39
N PHE A 237 4.79 16.83 -5.87
CA PHE A 237 4.77 16.19 -7.18
C PHE A 237 4.79 17.16 -8.37
N ASN A 238 4.65 18.47 -8.15
CA ASN A 238 4.86 19.47 -9.21
C ASN A 238 6.34 19.63 -9.58
N THR A 239 7.25 19.25 -8.68
CA THR A 239 8.70 19.48 -8.83
C THR A 239 9.54 18.21 -8.69
N THR A 240 9.02 17.20 -8.03
CA THR A 240 9.77 15.96 -7.72
C THR A 240 8.93 14.73 -8.04
N ILE A 241 9.52 13.82 -8.78
CA ILE A 241 8.87 12.58 -9.23
C ILE A 241 9.39 11.44 -8.35
N PRO A 242 8.51 10.54 -7.84
CA PRO A 242 8.95 9.34 -7.13
C PRO A 242 9.87 8.47 -8.01
N PRO A 243 10.92 7.85 -7.46
CA PRO A 243 11.87 7.04 -8.22
C PRO A 243 11.18 5.93 -9.02
N GLY A 244 11.65 5.67 -10.25
CA GLY A 244 11.14 4.58 -11.09
C GLY A 244 9.71 4.74 -11.61
N THR A 245 9.01 5.82 -11.28
CA THR A 245 7.68 6.08 -11.85
C THR A 245 7.80 6.56 -13.30
N PRO A 246 6.90 6.13 -14.20
CA PRO A 246 6.92 6.58 -15.57
C PRO A 246 6.72 8.10 -15.68
N VAL A 247 7.63 8.78 -16.35
CA VAL A 247 7.44 10.19 -16.69
C VAL A 247 6.49 10.28 -17.87
N GLY A 248 5.30 10.83 -17.66
CA GLY A 248 4.34 11.10 -18.72
C GLY A 248 4.85 12.24 -19.60
N ILE A 249 5.05 12.00 -20.89
CA ILE A 249 5.25 13.08 -21.85
C ILE A 249 3.86 13.62 -22.22
N LEU A 250 3.54 14.83 -21.74
CA LEU A 250 2.34 15.53 -22.17
C LEU A 250 2.59 16.11 -23.58
N VAL A 251 2.06 15.44 -24.60
CA VAL A 251 2.04 16.01 -25.96
C VAL A 251 0.84 16.95 -26.06
N MET A 252 1.08 18.25 -25.92
CA MET A 252 0.06 19.26 -26.19
C MET A 252 -0.01 19.51 -27.68
N ARG A 253 -1.17 19.26 -28.30
CA ARG A 253 -1.42 19.64 -29.68
C ARG A 253 -1.60 21.16 -29.74
N GLY A 254 -0.64 21.86 -30.29
CA GLY A 254 -0.75 23.29 -30.55
C GLY A 254 -1.88 23.58 -31.54
N ARG A 255 -2.54 24.75 -31.41
CA ARG A 255 -3.48 25.23 -32.43
C ARG A 255 -2.69 25.51 -33.72
N TRP A 256 -3.10 24.91 -34.81
CA TRP A 256 -2.69 25.36 -36.13
C TRP A 256 -3.47 26.64 -36.45
N ALA A 257 -2.79 27.75 -36.60
CA ALA A 257 -3.32 28.92 -37.25
C ALA A 257 -2.88 28.86 -38.70
N GLN A 258 -3.82 28.74 -39.60
CA GLN A 258 -3.61 29.00 -41.04
C GLN A 258 -3.74 30.53 -41.21
N GLY A 259 -2.66 31.19 -41.59
CA GLY A 259 -2.67 32.56 -42.02
C GLY A 259 -3.15 32.66 -43.47
#